data_b7d50b9f4c11883b874efcfc0400577a
#
_entry.id   b7d50b9f4c11883b874efcfc0400577a
#
_cell.length_a   1.000
_cell.length_b   1.000
_cell.length_c   1.000
_cell.angle_alpha   90.00
_cell.angle_beta   90.00
_cell.angle_gamma   90.00
#
_symmetry.space_group_name_H-M   'P 1'
#
loop_
_entity.id
_entity.type
_entity.pdbx_description
1 polymer ?
#
loop_
_entity_poly.entity_id
_entity_poly.type
_entity_poly.pdbx_seq_one_letter_code
_entity_poly.pdbx_strand_id
1 'polypeptide(L)'
;KKARFLRECVRQLGLAPRVRVLESRAEAVAEPGAFEAITARALDRLAGILGVGGHLLAPQGRLLAMKGVFPRDELAELPAGWAGGAVHRLVVPGLDGERHLVEVRRA
;
A
#
# COMPACT_ATOMS: atom_id res chain seq x y z
N LYS A 1 15.38 -14.21 2.26
CA LYS A 1 14.57 -15.38 2.62
C LYS A 1 13.15 -15.23 2.11
N LYS A 2 12.48 -14.13 2.47
CA LYS A 2 11.13 -13.86 1.94
C LYS A 2 11.18 -13.60 0.44
N ALA A 3 12.20 -12.90 -0.04
CA ALA A 3 12.32 -12.61 -1.47
C ALA A 3 12.47 -13.88 -2.30
N ARG A 4 13.24 -14.85 -1.80
CA ARG A 4 13.40 -16.14 -2.48
C ARG A 4 12.06 -16.85 -2.61
N PHE A 5 11.28 -16.87 -1.54
CA PHE A 5 9.95 -17.49 -1.55
C PHE A 5 9.03 -16.81 -2.55
N LEU A 6 9.01 -15.47 -2.54
CA LEU A 6 8.17 -14.71 -3.46
C LEU A 6 8.57 -14.93 -4.91
N ARG A 7 9.87 -14.98 -5.20
CA ARG A 7 10.35 -15.26 -6.55
C ARG A 7 9.91 -16.63 -7.03
N GLU A 8 9.93 -17.61 -6.14
CA GLU A 8 9.48 -18.97 -6.49
C GLU A 8 7.97 -18.97 -6.77
N CYS A 9 7.18 -18.25 -5.98
CA CYS A 9 5.75 -18.12 -6.24
C CYS A 9 5.49 -17.47 -7.60
N VAL A 10 6.21 -16.39 -7.91
CA VAL A 10 6.08 -15.69 -9.20
C VAL A 10 6.39 -16.65 -10.34
N ARG A 11 7.45 -17.44 -10.21
CA ARG A 11 7.84 -18.42 -11.22
C ARG A 11 6.77 -19.48 -11.44
N GLN A 12 6.30 -20.09 -10.34
CA GLN A 12 5.33 -21.17 -10.43
C GLN A 12 3.98 -20.71 -10.97
N LEU A 13 3.59 -19.48 -10.68
CA LEU A 13 2.34 -18.92 -11.16
C LEU A 13 2.44 -18.30 -12.56
N GLY A 14 3.62 -18.34 -13.16
CA GLY A 14 3.83 -17.78 -14.50
C GLY A 14 3.71 -16.27 -14.55
N LEU A 15 4.02 -15.57 -13.46
CA LEU A 15 3.84 -14.12 -13.35
C LEU A 15 5.09 -13.31 -13.65
N ALA A 16 6.23 -13.97 -13.95
CA ALA A 16 7.50 -13.29 -14.17
C ALA A 16 7.43 -12.12 -15.17
N PRO A 17 6.65 -12.20 -16.27
CA PRO A 17 6.55 -11.07 -17.19
C PRO A 17 5.87 -9.84 -16.61
N ARG A 18 5.10 -9.98 -15.54
CA ARG A 18 4.30 -8.89 -14.96
C ARG A 18 4.67 -8.52 -13.54
N VAL A 19 5.42 -9.36 -12.85
CA VAL A 19 5.72 -9.18 -11.44
C VAL A 19 7.22 -9.24 -11.22
N ARG A 20 7.75 -8.22 -10.54
CA ARG A 20 9.14 -8.19 -10.09
C ARG A 20 9.16 -8.26 -8.57
N VAL A 21 10.07 -9.02 -8.03
CA VAL A 21 10.34 -9.05 -6.60
C VAL A 21 11.63 -8.29 -6.34
N LEU A 22 11.53 -7.20 -5.60
CA LEU A 22 12.69 -6.37 -5.26
C LEU A 22 13.07 -6.62 -3.81
N GLU A 23 14.28 -7.09 -3.58
CA GLU A 23 14.80 -7.30 -2.24
C GLU A 23 15.48 -6.01 -1.77
N SER A 24 14.64 -5.05 -1.38
CA SER A 24 15.07 -3.70 -1.06
C SER A 24 14.08 -3.05 -0.10
N ARG A 25 14.51 -2.03 0.59
CA ARG A 25 13.60 -1.15 1.33
C ARG A 25 12.86 -0.29 0.31
N ALA A 26 11.58 -0.02 0.59
CA ALA A 26 10.76 0.78 -0.33
C ALA A 26 11.36 2.16 -0.59
N GLU A 27 11.89 2.80 0.45
CA GLU A 27 12.47 4.14 0.30
C GLU A 27 13.71 4.16 -0.58
N ALA A 28 14.34 3.02 -0.80
CA ALA A 28 15.52 2.91 -1.65
C ALA A 28 15.18 2.60 -3.11
N VAL A 29 13.91 2.35 -3.42
CA VAL A 29 13.50 2.07 -4.81
C VAL A 29 13.49 3.39 -5.58
N ALA A 30 14.28 3.47 -6.65
CA ALA A 30 14.47 4.70 -7.42
C ALA A 30 13.62 4.69 -8.68
N GLU A 31 12.30 4.64 -8.52
CA GLU A 31 11.35 4.71 -9.63
C GLU A 31 10.25 5.72 -9.29
N PRO A 32 10.62 7.00 -9.11
CA PRO A 32 9.67 8.01 -8.65
C PRO A 32 8.48 8.16 -9.59
N GLY A 33 7.28 8.18 -9.02
CA GLY A 33 6.05 8.39 -9.78
C GLY A 33 5.71 7.26 -10.75
N ALA A 34 6.30 6.07 -10.59
CA ALA A 34 6.12 5.00 -11.57
C ALA A 34 4.84 4.18 -11.40
N PHE A 35 4.21 4.25 -10.25
CA PHE A 35 3.13 3.32 -9.93
C PHE A 35 1.80 4.04 -9.75
N GLU A 36 0.76 3.49 -10.37
CA GLU A 36 -0.59 4.04 -10.28
C GLU A 36 -1.28 3.68 -8.98
N ALA A 37 -0.85 2.61 -8.33
CA ALA A 37 -1.41 2.18 -7.06
C ALA A 37 -0.33 1.54 -6.20
N ILE A 38 -0.44 1.77 -4.91
CA ILE A 38 0.38 1.11 -3.90
C ILE A 38 -0.59 0.45 -2.93
N THR A 39 -0.39 -0.81 -2.64
CA THR A 39 -1.17 -1.49 -1.61
C THR A 39 -0.28 -1.74 -0.39
N ALA A 40 -0.87 -1.58 0.78
CA ALA A 40 -0.15 -1.82 2.03
C ALA A 40 -1.09 -2.48 3.03
N ARG A 41 -0.55 -3.41 3.80
CA ARG A 41 -1.29 -4.13 4.82
C ARG A 41 -0.41 -4.28 6.07
N ALA A 42 -0.97 -3.86 7.20
CA ALA A 42 -0.33 -4.04 8.51
C ALA A 42 1.13 -3.59 8.56
N LEU A 43 1.47 -2.55 7.80
CA LEU A 43 2.84 -2.08 7.72
C LEU A 43 3.13 -0.99 8.75
N ASP A 44 2.29 0.06 8.79
CA ASP A 44 2.55 1.22 9.64
C ASP A 44 1.32 2.12 9.61
N ARG A 45 1.38 3.24 10.32
CA ARG A 45 0.40 4.31 10.18
C ARG A 45 0.50 4.89 8.76
N LEU A 46 -0.59 5.53 8.31
CA LEU A 46 -0.63 6.07 6.94
C LEU A 46 0.55 7.01 6.65
N ALA A 47 0.88 7.89 7.61
CA ALA A 47 2.01 8.79 7.43
C ALA A 47 3.33 8.05 7.23
N GLY A 48 3.53 6.95 7.95
CA GLY A 48 4.73 6.14 7.81
C GLY A 48 4.82 5.45 6.46
N ILE A 49 3.69 4.92 5.98
CA ILE A 49 3.64 4.29 4.65
C ILE A 49 3.98 5.31 3.57
N LEU A 50 3.40 6.50 3.65
CA LEU A 50 3.68 7.56 2.69
C LEU A 50 5.13 8.03 2.75
N GLY A 51 5.72 8.01 3.95
CA GLY A 51 7.12 8.39 4.14
C GLY A 51 8.09 7.46 3.42
N VAL A 52 7.80 6.17 3.39
CA VAL A 52 8.70 5.19 2.75
C VAL A 52 8.36 4.92 1.28
N GLY A 53 7.12 5.10 0.87
CA GLY A 53 6.68 4.69 -0.47
C GLY A 53 5.98 5.76 -1.29
N GLY A 54 5.64 6.90 -0.70
CA GLY A 54 4.85 7.91 -1.40
C GLY A 54 5.51 8.43 -2.67
N HIS A 55 6.84 8.49 -2.69
CA HIS A 55 7.59 8.94 -3.87
C HIS A 55 7.38 8.06 -5.10
N LEU A 56 6.95 6.82 -4.89
CA LEU A 56 6.75 5.87 -5.99
C LEU A 56 5.40 6.06 -6.67
N LEU A 57 4.49 6.80 -6.06
CA LEU A 57 3.13 6.93 -6.55
C LEU A 57 3.05 7.99 -7.65
N ALA A 58 2.41 7.61 -8.76
CA ALA A 58 2.14 8.54 -9.87
C ALA A 58 1.27 9.70 -9.40
N PRO A 59 1.28 10.86 -10.12
CA PRO A 59 0.50 12.03 -9.68
C PRO A 59 -0.98 11.73 -9.46
N GLN A 60 -1.58 10.86 -10.25
CA GLN A 60 -2.98 10.46 -10.12
C GLN A 60 -3.15 9.12 -9.40
N GLY A 61 -2.06 8.60 -8.85
CA GLY A 61 -2.07 7.30 -8.20
C GLY A 61 -2.71 7.34 -6.82
N ARG A 62 -2.97 6.16 -6.27
CA ARG A 62 -3.61 6.00 -4.97
C ARG A 62 -2.88 5.01 -4.10
N LEU A 63 -2.76 5.34 -2.83
CA LEU A 63 -2.40 4.38 -1.81
C LEU A 63 -3.69 3.68 -1.37
N LEU A 64 -3.67 2.37 -1.35
CA LEU A 64 -4.77 1.54 -0.90
C LEU A 64 -4.28 0.80 0.35
N ALA A 65 -4.62 1.33 1.51
CA ALA A 65 -4.15 0.78 2.78
C ALA A 65 -5.24 -0.04 3.44
N MET A 66 -4.91 -1.26 3.83
CA MET A 66 -5.84 -2.14 4.53
C MET A 66 -5.69 -1.93 6.03
N LYS A 67 -6.77 -1.53 6.67
CA LYS A 67 -6.82 -1.24 8.10
C LYS A 67 -7.90 -2.07 8.78
N GLY A 68 -7.76 -2.28 10.08
CA GLY A 68 -8.79 -2.93 10.88
C GLY A 68 -9.92 -1.95 11.17
N VAL A 69 -9.83 -1.25 12.29
CA VAL A 69 -10.83 -0.22 12.66
C VAL A 69 -10.66 1.01 11.78
N PHE A 70 -11.70 1.84 11.71
CA PHE A 70 -11.66 3.09 10.94
C PHE A 70 -10.50 3.95 11.45
N PRO A 71 -9.55 4.33 10.59
CA PRO A 71 -8.31 5.01 11.03
C PRO A 71 -8.50 6.52 11.14
N ARG A 72 -9.39 6.94 12.04
CA ARG A 72 -9.73 8.36 12.20
C ARG A 72 -8.51 9.23 12.50
N ASP A 73 -7.69 8.81 13.46
CA ASP A 73 -6.54 9.60 13.88
C ASP A 73 -5.47 9.64 12.79
N GLU A 74 -5.25 8.52 12.12
CA GLU A 74 -4.27 8.46 11.03
C GLU A 74 -4.67 9.37 9.87
N LEU A 75 -5.97 9.42 9.54
CA LEU A 75 -6.47 10.30 8.49
C LEU A 75 -6.32 11.78 8.88
N ALA A 76 -6.46 12.09 10.16
CA ALA A 76 -6.27 13.46 10.65
C ALA A 76 -4.79 13.88 10.64
N GLU A 77 -3.87 12.93 10.60
CA GLU A 77 -2.42 13.16 10.68
C GLU A 77 -1.72 13.00 9.34
N LEU A 78 -2.44 13.02 8.23
CA LEU A 78 -1.81 12.90 6.91
C LEU A 78 -0.82 14.02 6.70
N PRO A 79 0.38 13.73 6.15
CA PRO A 79 1.36 14.76 5.86
C PRO A 79 0.84 15.76 4.83
N ALA A 80 1.45 16.95 4.81
CA ALA A 80 1.13 17.95 3.81
C ALA A 80 1.33 17.37 2.40
N GLY A 81 0.43 17.72 1.49
CA GLY A 81 0.45 17.21 0.12
C GLY A 81 -0.35 15.95 -0.10
N TRP A 82 -0.92 15.37 0.96
CA TRP A 82 -1.72 14.15 0.86
C TRP A 82 -3.13 14.41 1.37
N ALA A 83 -4.10 13.71 0.79
CA ALA A 83 -5.51 13.83 1.16
C ALA A 83 -6.15 12.45 1.25
N GLY A 84 -7.02 12.28 2.22
CA GLY A 84 -7.84 11.07 2.33
C GLY A 84 -8.87 11.03 1.22
N GLY A 85 -9.03 9.87 0.61
CA GLY A 85 -10.10 9.60 -0.34
C GLY A 85 -11.20 8.79 0.33
N ALA A 86 -11.79 7.88 -0.41
CA ALA A 86 -12.85 7.02 0.10
C ALA A 86 -12.33 6.04 1.13
N VAL A 87 -13.16 5.72 2.10
CA VAL A 87 -12.89 4.66 3.06
C VAL A 87 -14.01 3.63 2.93
N HIS A 88 -13.63 2.41 2.58
CA HIS A 88 -14.58 1.34 2.32
C HIS A 88 -14.57 0.35 3.48
N ARG A 89 -15.72 0.15 4.09
CA ARG A 89 -15.84 -0.93 5.06
C ARG A 89 -15.96 -2.25 4.32
N LEU A 90 -15.11 -3.18 4.70
CA LEU A 90 -15.07 -4.49 4.08
C LEU A 90 -15.74 -5.52 4.98
N VAL A 91 -16.52 -6.41 4.38
CA VAL A 91 -17.11 -7.54 5.09
C VAL A 91 -16.46 -8.80 4.54
N VAL A 92 -15.72 -9.49 5.40
CA VAL A 92 -15.04 -10.74 5.01
C VAL A 92 -15.79 -11.89 5.66
N PRO A 93 -16.43 -12.76 4.87
CA PRO A 93 -17.18 -13.89 5.43
C PRO A 93 -16.28 -14.76 6.32
N GLY A 94 -16.79 -15.09 7.50
CA GLY A 94 -16.07 -15.94 8.45
C GLY A 94 -15.04 -15.21 9.31
N LEU A 95 -14.85 -13.91 9.13
CA LEU A 95 -13.96 -13.13 9.97
C LEU A 95 -14.74 -12.17 10.84
N ASP A 96 -14.39 -12.13 12.13
CA ASP A 96 -14.92 -11.14 13.06
C ASP A 96 -14.01 -9.92 13.05
N GLY A 97 -14.56 -8.79 13.50
CA GLY A 97 -13.80 -7.55 13.57
C GLY A 97 -13.94 -6.71 12.33
N GLU A 98 -13.59 -5.44 12.48
CA GLU A 98 -13.72 -4.48 11.41
C GLU A 98 -12.54 -4.56 10.45
N ARG A 99 -12.83 -4.33 9.17
CA ARG A 99 -11.83 -4.22 8.12
C ARG A 99 -12.21 -3.05 7.23
N HIS A 100 -11.22 -2.24 6.88
CA HIS A 100 -11.43 -1.08 6.02
C HIS A 100 -10.36 -1.02 4.95
N LEU A 101 -10.75 -0.57 3.76
CA LEU A 101 -9.81 -0.19 2.71
C LEU A 101 -9.81 1.33 2.63
N VAL A 102 -8.68 1.93 2.85
CA VAL A 102 -8.52 3.38 2.90
C VAL A 102 -7.75 3.84 1.67
N GLU A 103 -8.34 4.77 0.93
CA GLU A 103 -7.67 5.39 -0.21
C GLU A 103 -7.03 6.70 0.23
N VAL A 104 -5.78 6.90 -0.15
CA VAL A 104 -5.06 8.16 0.06
C VAL A 104 -4.45 8.57 -1.27
N ARG A 105 -4.49 9.87 -1.57
CA ARG A 105 -3.98 10.41 -2.81
C ARG A 105 -3.30 11.74 -2.56
N ARG A 106 -2.62 12.25 -3.57
CA ARG A 106 -2.04 13.59 -3.48
C ARG A 106 -3.16 14.63 -3.41
N ALA A 107 -2.94 15.62 -2.60
CA ALA A 107 -3.89 16.71 -2.43
C ALA A 107 -3.96 17.60 -3.69
#